data_a7832605212cdd32772b9ac9952d7f15
#
_entry.id   a7832605212cdd32772b9ac9952d7f15
#
_cell.length_a   1.000
_cell.length_b   1.000
_cell.length_c   1.000
_cell.angle_alpha   90.00
_cell.angle_beta   90.00
_cell.angle_gamma   90.00
#
_symmetry.space_group_name_H-M   'P 1'
#
loop_
_entity.id
_entity.type
_entity.pdbx_description
1 polymer ?
#
loop_
_entity_poly.entity_id
_entity_poly.type
_entity_poly.pdbx_seq_one_letter_code
_entity_poly.pdbx_strand_id
1 'polypeptide(L)'
;MGNSIIVVEHDKEMMLEADYIVDLGPRAGRLGGNIVFAGTPKEMLKTDTLTARYLTGKEEIEFAPQRRTGNGKKIILSGATGNNLKNVTVEFPLGKFICITGVSGSGKSSLINGTLQPIISQKFYRSLQNPLPYEKIDGLEN
;
A
#
# COMPACT_ATOMS: atom_id res chain seq x y z
N MET A 1 11.78 -11.89 -30.04
CA MET A 1 12.01 -10.52 -29.56
C MET A 1 13.26 -10.57 -28.68
N GLY A 2 14.30 -9.78 -28.87
CA GLY A 2 15.58 -9.88 -28.15
C GLY A 2 15.79 -8.75 -27.15
N ASN A 3 14.73 -8.22 -26.51
CA ASN A 3 14.81 -7.10 -25.58
C ASN A 3 14.98 -7.61 -24.14
N SER A 4 15.79 -6.89 -23.34
CA SER A 4 15.88 -7.08 -21.90
C SER A 4 15.00 -6.07 -21.18
N ILE A 5 14.39 -6.49 -20.07
CA ILE A 5 13.58 -5.64 -19.20
C ILE A 5 14.26 -5.58 -17.83
N ILE A 6 14.43 -4.38 -17.30
CA ILE A 6 14.93 -4.16 -15.94
C ILE A 6 13.78 -3.55 -15.13
N VAL A 7 13.44 -4.19 -14.01
CA VAL A 7 12.41 -3.74 -13.07
C VAL A 7 13.03 -3.49 -11.70
N VAL A 8 12.57 -2.47 -11.00
CA VAL A 8 12.92 -2.23 -9.60
C VAL A 8 11.71 -2.61 -8.79
N GLU A 9 11.79 -3.75 -8.14
CA GLU A 9 10.65 -4.36 -7.44
C GLU A 9 11.05 -4.97 -6.10
N HIS A 10 10.07 -5.16 -5.25
CA HIS A 10 10.17 -5.81 -3.94
C HIS A 10 9.05 -6.86 -3.74
N ASP A 11 8.26 -7.11 -4.77
CA ASP A 11 7.23 -8.13 -4.76
C ASP A 11 7.83 -9.52 -4.91
N LYS A 12 7.42 -10.44 -4.02
CA LYS A 12 7.95 -11.80 -3.94
C LYS A 12 7.73 -12.59 -5.23
N GLU A 13 6.55 -12.48 -5.83
CA GLU A 13 6.18 -13.24 -7.02
C GLU A 13 7.00 -12.74 -8.21
N MET A 14 7.11 -11.43 -8.38
CA MET A 14 7.94 -10.83 -9.43
C MET A 14 9.41 -11.22 -9.32
N MET A 15 9.97 -11.21 -8.09
CA MET A 15 11.36 -11.62 -7.88
C MET A 15 11.59 -13.09 -8.21
N LEU A 16 10.65 -13.98 -7.91
CA LEU A 16 10.78 -15.41 -8.18
C LEU A 16 10.63 -15.77 -9.66
N GLU A 17 9.89 -14.95 -10.43
CA GLU A 17 9.69 -15.12 -11.87
C GLU A 17 10.80 -14.46 -12.73
N ALA A 18 11.69 -13.69 -12.12
CA ALA A 18 12.78 -13.04 -12.83
C ALA A 18 13.83 -14.07 -13.31
N ASP A 19 14.50 -13.79 -14.42
CA ASP A 19 15.63 -14.57 -14.88
C ASP A 19 16.89 -14.32 -14.04
N TYR A 20 17.03 -13.09 -13.53
CA TYR A 20 18.21 -12.65 -12.79
C TYR A 20 17.83 -11.58 -11.75
N ILE A 21 18.42 -11.67 -10.56
CA ILE A 21 18.20 -10.72 -9.46
C ILE A 21 19.51 -10.05 -9.11
N VAL A 22 19.47 -8.74 -8.90
CA VAL A 22 20.54 -7.97 -8.25
C VAL A 22 19.93 -7.39 -6.96
N ASP A 23 20.42 -7.83 -5.81
CA ASP A 23 19.96 -7.41 -4.49
C ASP A 23 20.93 -6.40 -3.88
N LEU A 24 20.40 -5.27 -3.44
CA LEU A 24 21.16 -4.18 -2.85
C LEU A 24 20.91 -4.09 -1.35
N GLY A 25 21.97 -3.97 -0.58
CA GLY A 25 21.89 -3.93 0.86
C GLY A 25 23.20 -3.54 1.54
N PRO A 26 23.44 -4.06 2.79
CA PRO A 26 22.52 -4.88 3.60
C PRO A 26 21.38 -4.09 4.26
N ARG A 27 21.47 -2.75 4.28
CA ARG A 27 20.50 -1.84 4.90
C ARG A 27 20.22 -0.65 3.98
N ALA A 28 19.38 0.27 4.41
CA ALA A 28 19.07 1.51 3.69
C ALA A 28 20.06 2.65 4.03
N GLY A 29 20.06 3.70 3.21
CA GLY A 29 20.86 4.91 3.41
C GLY A 29 22.37 4.63 3.42
N ARG A 30 23.09 5.20 4.39
CA ARG A 30 24.56 5.09 4.49
C ARG A 30 25.07 3.65 4.68
N LEU A 31 24.22 2.75 5.13
CA LEU A 31 24.56 1.35 5.36
C LEU A 31 24.15 0.42 4.23
N GLY A 32 23.58 0.98 3.16
CA GLY A 32 23.18 0.29 1.94
C GLY A 32 24.15 0.54 0.80
N GLY A 33 23.66 0.29 -0.42
CA GLY A 33 24.39 0.59 -1.66
C GLY A 33 25.43 -0.45 -2.09
N ASN A 34 25.52 -1.57 -1.40
CA ASN A 34 26.37 -2.68 -1.80
C ASN A 34 25.53 -3.76 -2.50
N ILE A 35 26.11 -4.46 -3.46
CA ILE A 35 25.49 -5.67 -4.01
C ILE A 35 25.71 -6.77 -2.96
N VAL A 36 24.62 -7.28 -2.38
CA VAL A 36 24.64 -8.40 -1.41
C VAL A 36 24.37 -9.73 -2.08
N PHE A 37 23.75 -9.71 -3.26
CA PHE A 37 23.57 -10.88 -4.10
C PHE A 37 23.42 -10.44 -5.57
N ALA A 38 23.91 -11.27 -6.49
CA ALA A 38 23.63 -11.18 -7.93
C ALA A 38 23.64 -12.60 -8.51
N GLY A 39 22.54 -12.99 -9.16
CA GLY A 39 22.37 -14.34 -9.70
C GLY A 39 20.92 -14.68 -9.99
N THR A 40 20.64 -15.95 -10.24
CA THR A 40 19.28 -16.45 -10.47
C THR A 40 18.48 -16.53 -9.17
N PRO A 41 17.12 -16.48 -9.23
CA PRO A 41 16.27 -16.70 -8.05
C PRO A 41 16.59 -18.00 -7.31
N LYS A 42 16.86 -19.09 -8.05
CA LYS A 42 17.21 -20.39 -7.47
C LYS A 42 18.51 -20.37 -6.66
N GLU A 43 19.47 -19.57 -7.07
CA GLU A 43 20.72 -19.36 -6.32
C GLU A 43 20.45 -18.47 -5.10
N MET A 44 19.67 -17.41 -5.23
CA MET A 44 19.29 -16.54 -4.11
C MET A 44 18.66 -17.31 -2.96
N LEU A 45 17.70 -18.20 -3.24
CA LEU A 45 17.02 -19.00 -2.22
C LEU A 45 17.96 -19.90 -1.38
N LYS A 46 19.19 -20.12 -1.84
CA LYS A 46 20.21 -20.89 -1.12
C LYS A 46 21.13 -20.03 -0.27
N THR A 47 21.01 -18.71 -0.37
CA THR A 47 21.83 -17.77 0.42
C THR A 47 21.16 -17.45 1.75
N ASP A 48 21.87 -16.72 2.63
CA ASP A 48 21.37 -16.24 3.89
C ASP A 48 21.19 -14.70 3.90
N THR A 49 20.98 -14.10 2.72
CA THR A 49 20.65 -12.67 2.62
C THR A 49 19.29 -12.38 3.25
N LEU A 50 19.07 -11.14 3.70
CA LEU A 50 17.78 -10.74 4.27
C LEU A 50 16.63 -11.03 3.30
N THR A 51 16.80 -10.69 2.03
CA THR A 51 15.81 -10.96 0.97
C THR A 51 15.53 -12.46 0.84
N ALA A 52 16.57 -13.29 0.82
CA ALA A 52 16.41 -14.74 0.75
C ALA A 52 15.65 -15.34 1.95
N ARG A 53 15.88 -14.81 3.16
CA ARG A 53 15.15 -15.24 4.36
C ARG A 53 13.64 -14.96 4.24
N TYR A 54 13.26 -13.76 3.77
CA TYR A 54 11.86 -13.43 3.51
C TYR A 54 11.26 -14.27 2.37
N LEU A 55 11.98 -14.48 1.28
CA LEU A 55 11.50 -15.29 0.17
C LEU A 55 11.27 -16.75 0.57
N THR A 56 12.12 -17.30 1.44
CA THR A 56 12.04 -18.69 1.93
C THR A 56 11.09 -18.87 3.11
N GLY A 57 10.57 -17.79 3.69
CA GLY A 57 9.75 -17.83 4.90
C GLY A 57 10.54 -18.12 6.19
N LYS A 58 11.87 -18.04 6.17
CA LYS A 58 12.69 -18.13 7.40
C LYS A 58 12.52 -16.89 8.27
N GLU A 59 12.16 -15.79 7.65
CA GLU A 59 11.85 -14.52 8.29
C GLU A 59 10.48 -14.04 7.78
N GLU A 60 9.60 -13.64 8.68
CA GLU A 60 8.26 -13.16 8.38
C GLU A 60 7.96 -11.91 9.20
N ILE A 61 7.11 -11.05 8.68
CA ILE A 61 6.57 -9.93 9.46
C ILE A 61 5.46 -10.49 10.36
N GLU A 62 5.70 -10.49 11.66
CA GLU A 62 4.72 -10.95 12.63
C GLU A 62 3.48 -10.05 12.60
N PHE A 63 2.33 -10.66 12.44
CA PHE A 63 1.05 -9.97 12.59
C PHE A 63 0.57 -10.07 14.02
N ALA A 64 0.04 -8.97 14.56
CA ALA A 64 -0.60 -8.99 15.86
C ALA A 64 -1.72 -10.05 15.88
N PRO A 65 -1.71 -10.99 16.83
CA PRO A 65 -2.68 -12.09 16.87
C PRO A 65 -4.11 -11.60 17.08
N GLN A 66 -4.28 -10.42 17.69
CA GLN A 66 -5.58 -9.81 17.90
C GLN A 66 -5.77 -8.60 17.00
N ARG A 67 -6.88 -8.57 16.29
CA ARG A 67 -7.31 -7.41 15.52
C ARG A 67 -7.76 -6.30 16.47
N ARG A 68 -7.47 -5.03 16.08
CA ARG A 68 -7.93 -3.86 16.83
C ARG A 68 -9.45 -3.81 16.86
N THR A 69 -10.05 -3.65 18.04
CA THR A 69 -11.51 -3.51 18.21
C THR A 69 -12.03 -2.18 17.69
N GLY A 70 -11.14 -1.17 17.61
CA GLY A 70 -11.52 0.21 17.33
C GLY A 70 -12.09 0.91 18.57
N ASN A 71 -12.57 2.13 18.40
CA ASN A 71 -13.14 2.94 19.47
C ASN A 71 -14.67 3.10 19.37
N GLY A 72 -15.32 2.34 18.49
CA GLY A 72 -16.76 2.42 18.24
C GLY A 72 -17.21 3.60 17.37
N LYS A 73 -16.31 4.55 17.10
CA LYS A 73 -16.57 5.72 16.25
C LYS A 73 -16.26 5.43 14.79
N LYS A 74 -16.86 6.21 13.89
CA LYS A 74 -16.67 6.06 12.44
C LYS A 74 -16.83 7.40 11.72
N ILE A 75 -16.21 7.48 10.55
CA ILE A 75 -16.51 8.49 9.53
C ILE A 75 -17.37 7.83 8.48
N ILE A 76 -18.43 8.50 8.04
CA ILE A 76 -19.33 8.03 6.97
C ILE A 76 -19.26 9.02 5.82
N LEU A 77 -18.72 8.58 4.69
CA LEU A 77 -18.74 9.32 3.43
C LEU A 77 -19.90 8.80 2.59
N SER A 78 -20.86 9.66 2.25
CA SER A 78 -22.04 9.30 1.49
C SER A 78 -22.06 10.00 0.15
N GLY A 79 -22.56 9.28 -0.87
CA GLY A 79 -22.84 9.86 -2.16
C GLY A 79 -21.60 10.25 -2.98
N ALA A 80 -20.48 9.56 -2.85
CA ALA A 80 -19.29 9.86 -3.63
C ALA A 80 -19.49 9.47 -5.11
N THR A 81 -19.37 10.46 -6.01
CA THR A 81 -19.63 10.31 -7.46
C THR A 81 -18.44 10.74 -8.32
N GLY A 82 -17.31 11.08 -7.72
CA GLY A 82 -16.13 11.52 -8.47
C GLY A 82 -15.55 10.45 -9.40
N ASN A 83 -15.19 10.84 -10.61
CA ASN A 83 -14.65 9.97 -11.67
C ASN A 83 -15.59 8.77 -11.96
N ASN A 84 -15.13 7.54 -11.67
CA ASN A 84 -15.89 6.31 -11.91
C ASN A 84 -16.71 5.82 -10.69
N LEU A 85 -16.75 6.57 -9.59
CA LEU A 85 -17.55 6.21 -8.42
C LEU A 85 -19.07 6.30 -8.73
N LYS A 86 -19.83 5.32 -8.26
CA LYS A 86 -21.25 5.15 -8.55
C LYS A 86 -22.10 5.42 -7.29
N ASN A 87 -22.13 6.67 -6.84
CA ASN A 87 -22.88 7.08 -5.65
C ASN A 87 -22.50 6.22 -4.42
N VAL A 88 -21.19 6.15 -4.15
CA VAL A 88 -20.65 5.22 -3.17
C VAL A 88 -20.81 5.77 -1.76
N THR A 89 -21.36 4.95 -0.85
CA THR A 89 -21.40 5.22 0.59
C THR A 89 -20.49 4.25 1.31
N VAL A 90 -19.57 4.77 2.13
CA VAL A 90 -18.58 3.95 2.87
C VAL A 90 -18.47 4.42 4.30
N GLU A 91 -18.41 3.47 5.23
CA GLU A 91 -18.09 3.69 6.63
C GLU A 91 -16.61 3.36 6.90
N PHE A 92 -15.91 4.28 7.55
CA PHE A 92 -14.52 4.12 7.98
C PHE A 92 -14.47 4.04 9.51
N PRO A 93 -14.43 2.83 10.10
CA PRO A 93 -14.34 2.67 11.55
C PRO A 93 -13.02 3.20 12.07
N LEU A 94 -13.07 4.08 13.10
CA LEU A 94 -11.89 4.72 13.67
C LEU A 94 -11.14 3.80 14.66
N GLY A 95 -9.84 4.08 14.84
CA GLY A 95 -8.97 3.27 15.68
C GLY A 95 -8.62 1.90 15.08
N LYS A 96 -8.84 1.69 13.78
CA LYS A 96 -8.52 0.45 13.06
C LYS A 96 -7.54 0.70 11.93
N PHE A 97 -6.86 -0.34 11.50
CA PHE A 97 -6.14 -0.35 10.22
C PHE A 97 -7.13 -0.77 9.14
N ILE A 98 -7.37 0.13 8.18
CA ILE A 98 -8.35 -0.07 7.10
C ILE A 98 -7.60 -0.24 5.79
N CYS A 99 -7.92 -1.30 5.05
CA CYS A 99 -7.35 -1.55 3.73
C CYS A 99 -8.43 -1.34 2.66
N ILE A 100 -8.14 -0.52 1.65
CA ILE A 100 -9.00 -0.31 0.48
C ILE A 100 -8.39 -1.07 -0.69
N THR A 101 -9.07 -2.09 -1.15
CA THR A 101 -8.58 -3.02 -2.18
C THR A 101 -9.43 -2.99 -3.46
N GLY A 102 -8.95 -3.62 -4.50
CA GLY A 102 -9.62 -3.73 -5.80
C GLY A 102 -8.64 -3.60 -6.96
N VAL A 103 -9.04 -3.94 -8.15
CA VAL A 103 -8.22 -3.88 -9.38
C VAL A 103 -7.76 -2.45 -9.70
N SER A 104 -6.71 -2.31 -10.49
CA SER A 104 -6.26 -0.99 -10.96
C SER A 104 -7.40 -0.28 -11.70
N GLY A 105 -7.54 1.03 -11.48
CA GLY A 105 -8.63 1.82 -12.07
C GLY A 105 -10.01 1.64 -11.43
N SER A 106 -10.19 0.83 -10.38
CA SER A 106 -11.50 0.60 -9.74
C SER A 106 -12.08 1.79 -8.95
N GLY A 107 -11.34 2.89 -8.80
CA GLY A 107 -11.81 4.09 -8.09
C GLY A 107 -11.26 4.27 -6.68
N LYS A 108 -10.34 3.41 -6.21
CA LYS A 108 -9.72 3.52 -4.87
C LYS A 108 -9.11 4.91 -4.60
N SER A 109 -8.30 5.39 -5.54
CA SER A 109 -7.67 6.71 -5.42
C SER A 109 -8.69 7.85 -5.53
N SER A 110 -9.75 7.68 -6.32
CA SER A 110 -10.84 8.66 -6.39
C SER A 110 -11.56 8.76 -5.04
N LEU A 111 -11.85 7.63 -4.41
CA LEU A 111 -12.51 7.58 -3.11
C LEU A 111 -11.64 8.18 -2.00
N ILE A 112 -10.39 7.74 -1.90
CA ILE A 112 -9.50 8.12 -0.80
C ILE A 112 -8.79 9.45 -1.08
N ASN A 113 -7.92 9.48 -2.10
CA ASN A 113 -7.07 10.65 -2.36
C ASN A 113 -7.83 11.81 -2.98
N GLY A 114 -8.84 11.51 -3.81
CA GLY A 114 -9.64 12.52 -4.49
C GLY A 114 -10.82 13.04 -3.68
N THR A 115 -11.38 12.26 -2.74
CA THR A 115 -12.57 12.66 -1.98
C THR A 115 -12.29 12.76 -0.49
N LEU A 116 -12.02 11.65 0.20
CA LEU A 116 -11.92 11.62 1.66
C LEU A 116 -10.74 12.45 2.18
N GLN A 117 -9.57 12.29 1.63
CA GLN A 117 -8.34 12.97 2.08
C GLN A 117 -8.43 14.50 1.95
N PRO A 118 -8.93 15.10 0.83
CA PRO A 118 -9.13 16.53 0.76
C PRO A 118 -10.14 17.06 1.81
N ILE A 119 -11.25 16.34 2.06
CA ILE A 119 -12.24 16.73 3.09
C ILE A 119 -11.58 16.80 4.47
N ILE A 120 -10.85 15.75 4.85
CA ILE A 120 -10.13 15.68 6.12
C ILE A 120 -9.09 16.81 6.21
N SER A 121 -8.35 17.03 5.13
CA SER A 121 -7.32 18.08 5.05
C SER A 121 -7.89 19.48 5.15
N GLN A 122 -9.06 19.74 4.56
CA GLN A 122 -9.76 21.03 4.74
C GLN A 122 -10.18 21.22 6.20
N LYS A 123 -10.75 20.20 6.83
CA LYS A 123 -11.25 20.27 8.20
C LYS A 123 -10.14 20.52 9.23
N PHE A 124 -9.02 19.81 9.12
CA PHE A 124 -7.98 19.78 10.16
C PHE A 124 -6.75 20.64 9.83
N TYR A 125 -6.46 20.85 8.53
CA TYR A 125 -5.24 21.52 8.10
C TYR A 125 -5.48 22.76 7.23
N ARG A 126 -6.74 23.20 7.07
CA ARG A 126 -7.12 24.36 6.23
C ARG A 126 -6.62 24.25 4.80
N SER A 127 -6.54 23.05 4.25
CA SER A 127 -6.17 22.82 2.86
C SER A 127 -7.16 23.48 1.90
N LEU A 128 -6.66 24.03 0.79
CA LEU A 128 -7.48 24.60 -0.27
C LEU A 128 -7.85 23.58 -1.37
N GLN A 129 -7.40 22.33 -1.24
CA GLN A 129 -7.70 21.28 -2.21
C GLN A 129 -9.19 20.93 -2.14
N ASN A 130 -9.90 21.07 -3.26
CA ASN A 130 -11.30 20.69 -3.35
C ASN A 130 -11.45 19.17 -3.49
N PRO A 131 -12.35 18.55 -2.71
CA PRO A 131 -12.68 17.14 -2.90
C PRO A 131 -13.47 16.92 -4.20
N LEU A 132 -13.39 15.70 -4.71
CA LEU A 132 -14.32 15.25 -5.76
C LEU A 132 -15.76 15.23 -5.23
N PRO A 133 -16.77 15.24 -6.12
CA PRO A 133 -18.18 15.34 -5.72
C PRO A 133 -18.62 14.21 -4.78
N TYR A 134 -19.32 14.60 -3.72
CA TYR A 134 -19.96 13.73 -2.72
C TYR A 134 -21.18 14.45 -2.15
N GLU A 135 -22.09 13.73 -1.51
CA GLU A 135 -23.30 14.33 -0.91
C GLU A 135 -23.06 14.79 0.53
N LYS A 136 -22.47 13.93 1.37
CA LYS A 136 -22.35 14.18 2.80
C LYS A 136 -21.17 13.45 3.41
N ILE A 137 -20.65 14.02 4.50
CA ILE A 137 -19.73 13.35 5.40
C ILE A 137 -20.15 13.56 6.85
N ASP A 138 -20.15 12.48 7.64
CA ASP A 138 -20.48 12.49 9.06
C ASP A 138 -19.31 11.93 9.88
N GLY A 139 -19.20 12.34 11.15
CA GLY A 139 -18.23 11.79 12.09
C GLY A 139 -16.84 12.42 12.03
N LEU A 140 -16.67 13.58 11.40
CA LEU A 140 -15.41 14.32 11.40
C LEU A 140 -15.09 14.98 12.75
N GLU A 141 -16.04 15.02 13.67
CA GLU A 141 -15.90 15.52 15.03
C GLU A 141 -15.38 14.46 16.02
N ASN A 142 -15.22 13.22 15.61
CA ASN A 142 -14.90 12.07 16.44
C ASN A 142 -13.43 11.93 16.85
#